data_aef49491ed84d442cfecf02999c1ac6d
#
_entry.id   aef49491ed84d442cfecf02999c1ac6d
#
_cell.length_a   1.000
_cell.length_b   1.000
_cell.length_c   1.000
_cell.angle_alpha   90.00
_cell.angle_beta   90.00
_cell.angle_gamma   90.00
#
_symmetry.space_group_name_H-M   'P 1'
#
loop_
_entity.id
_entity.type
_entity.pdbx_description
1 polymer ?
#
loop_
_entity_poly.entity_id
_entity_poly.type
_entity_poly.pdbx_seq_one_letter_code
_entity_poly.pdbx_strand_id
1 'polypeptide(L)'
;MKLLQGTSSILKYNLMKDRLKELDIELIRPVDLNINIDIEEDGKTVEENAIKKAKAYYEVTHLPVITEDSGLYIDKFKDSEQPGLYVKRVNGKEDLTDKEILNYYIDKLNSYGGSSLAHYYTGVCIIDTNGNIYSDTIIETPFLLTTNIRNNTSIKGGVLEPISYDIDSNKYFNDRTEEEKKLHYKDLDNQYKSLIKKYLFKE
;
A
#
# COMPACT_ATOMS: atom_id res chain seq x y z
N MET A 1 -18.11 3.92 -15.39
CA MET A 1 -18.05 5.21 -14.65
C MET A 1 -16.63 5.71 -14.54
N LYS A 2 -16.38 7.04 -14.37
CA LYS A 2 -15.02 7.55 -14.06
C LYS A 2 -14.75 7.44 -12.56
N LEU A 3 -13.55 7.00 -12.19
CA LEU A 3 -13.08 6.92 -10.80
C LEU A 3 -11.66 7.51 -10.72
N LEU A 4 -11.47 8.54 -9.89
CA LEU A 4 -10.16 9.12 -9.65
C LEU A 4 -9.44 8.30 -8.59
N GLN A 5 -8.26 7.75 -8.93
CA GLN A 5 -7.36 7.23 -7.92
C GLN A 5 -6.42 8.33 -7.43
N GLY A 6 -6.60 8.78 -6.20
CA GLY A 6 -5.80 9.86 -5.61
C GLY A 6 -4.40 9.38 -5.20
N THR A 7 -3.54 9.13 -6.19
CA THR A 7 -2.14 8.71 -5.98
C THR A 7 -1.22 9.31 -7.03
N SER A 8 0.00 9.65 -6.63
CA SER A 8 1.11 9.99 -7.53
C SER A 8 1.91 8.75 -7.97
N SER A 9 1.73 7.62 -7.30
CA SER A 9 2.47 6.38 -7.57
C SER A 9 1.94 5.65 -8.79
N ILE A 10 2.75 5.58 -9.84
CA ILE A 10 2.42 4.80 -11.04
C ILE A 10 2.26 3.29 -10.75
N LEU A 11 3.01 2.79 -9.77
CA LEU A 11 2.90 1.38 -9.35
C LEU A 11 1.52 1.11 -8.74
N LYS A 12 1.08 1.92 -7.78
CA LYS A 12 -0.25 1.79 -7.16
C LYS A 12 -1.37 1.93 -8.21
N TYR A 13 -1.22 2.87 -9.15
CA TYR A 13 -2.17 3.03 -10.24
C TYR A 13 -2.28 1.79 -11.11
N ASN A 14 -1.16 1.21 -11.55
CA ASN A 14 -1.17 0.02 -12.38
C ASN A 14 -1.79 -1.20 -11.66
N LEU A 15 -1.47 -1.39 -10.39
CA LEU A 15 -2.08 -2.44 -9.57
C LEU A 15 -3.59 -2.26 -9.46
N MET A 16 -4.07 -1.04 -9.19
CA MET A 16 -5.50 -0.77 -9.10
C MET A 16 -6.19 -0.97 -10.45
N LYS A 17 -5.57 -0.54 -11.53
CA LYS A 17 -6.10 -0.74 -12.90
C LYS A 17 -6.27 -2.22 -13.22
N ASP A 18 -5.31 -3.06 -12.84
CA ASP A 18 -5.40 -4.51 -13.04
C ASP A 18 -6.48 -5.14 -12.16
N ARG A 19 -6.63 -4.69 -10.92
CA ARG A 19 -7.70 -5.12 -10.00
C ARG A 19 -9.10 -4.85 -10.56
N LEU A 20 -9.28 -3.69 -11.19
CA LEU A 20 -10.57 -3.18 -11.64
C LEU A 20 -10.91 -3.49 -13.10
N LYS A 21 -10.04 -4.17 -13.83
CA LYS A 21 -10.20 -4.41 -15.28
C LYS A 21 -11.51 -5.11 -15.69
N GLU A 22 -12.13 -5.84 -14.75
CA GLU A 22 -13.40 -6.56 -14.97
C GLU A 22 -14.63 -5.69 -14.63
N LEU A 23 -14.42 -4.52 -14.05
CA LEU A 23 -15.49 -3.57 -13.70
C LEU A 23 -15.57 -2.48 -14.77
N ASP A 24 -16.78 -1.99 -15.03
CA ASP A 24 -16.99 -0.86 -15.95
C ASP A 24 -16.55 0.48 -15.32
N ILE A 25 -15.24 0.59 -15.08
CA ILE A 25 -14.58 1.75 -14.46
C ILE A 25 -13.48 2.28 -15.38
N GLU A 26 -13.58 3.54 -15.73
CA GLU A 26 -12.49 4.33 -16.29
C GLU A 26 -11.67 4.91 -15.13
N LEU A 27 -10.56 4.24 -14.77
CA LEU A 27 -9.66 4.72 -13.73
C LEU A 27 -8.78 5.84 -14.27
N ILE A 28 -8.74 6.97 -13.57
CA ILE A 28 -7.95 8.16 -13.94
C ILE A 28 -7.04 8.58 -12.77
N ARG A 29 -5.96 9.32 -13.09
CA ARG A 29 -5.02 9.85 -12.11
C ARG A 29 -5.14 11.37 -11.99
N PRO A 30 -4.70 11.97 -10.89
CA PRO A 30 -4.64 13.44 -10.77
C PRO A 30 -3.85 14.09 -11.92
N VAL A 31 -2.73 13.48 -12.35
CA VAL A 31 -1.91 14.00 -13.45
C VAL A 31 -2.65 14.03 -14.79
N ASP A 32 -3.57 13.12 -15.02
CA ASP A 32 -4.37 13.06 -16.26
C ASP A 32 -5.39 14.24 -16.32
N LEU A 33 -5.64 14.88 -15.18
CA LEU A 33 -6.48 16.08 -15.03
C LEU A 33 -5.67 17.35 -14.79
N ASN A 34 -4.33 17.31 -14.91
CA ASN A 34 -3.42 18.41 -14.56
C ASN A 34 -3.58 18.89 -13.10
N ILE A 35 -3.95 17.99 -12.19
CA ILE A 35 -4.10 18.29 -10.76
C ILE A 35 -2.78 17.94 -10.07
N ASN A 36 -2.24 18.95 -9.39
CA ASN A 36 -1.07 18.81 -8.51
C ASN A 36 -1.40 19.53 -7.21
N ILE A 37 -1.79 18.76 -6.19
CA ILE A 37 -2.08 19.27 -4.85
C ILE A 37 -1.11 18.63 -3.86
N ASP A 38 -0.62 19.43 -2.93
CA ASP A 38 0.17 18.94 -1.81
C ASP A 38 -0.80 18.59 -0.66
N ILE A 39 -0.73 17.36 -0.21
CA ILE A 39 -1.63 16.85 0.84
C ILE A 39 -0.79 16.43 2.02
N GLU A 40 -0.97 17.10 3.14
CA GLU A 40 -0.30 16.76 4.38
C GLU A 40 -0.85 15.43 4.94
N GLU A 41 0.00 14.40 4.92
CA GLU A 41 -0.31 13.06 5.46
C GLU A 41 0.14 12.97 6.93
N ASP A 42 -0.48 13.78 7.81
CA ASP A 42 -0.20 13.89 9.23
C ASP A 42 -1.22 13.09 10.10
N GLY A 43 -2.02 12.23 9.48
CA GLY A 43 -2.93 11.32 10.16
C GLY A 43 -2.19 10.33 11.06
N LYS A 44 -2.86 9.89 12.11
CA LYS A 44 -2.31 8.92 13.07
C LYS A 44 -2.49 7.47 12.59
N THR A 45 -3.40 7.26 11.65
CA THR A 45 -3.71 5.94 11.09
C THR A 45 -3.69 5.99 9.57
N VAL A 46 -3.54 4.83 8.93
CA VAL A 46 -3.64 4.66 7.48
C VAL A 46 -5.01 5.11 6.95
N GLU A 47 -6.06 4.88 7.73
CA GLU A 47 -7.42 5.28 7.38
C GLU A 47 -7.57 6.81 7.38
N GLU A 48 -7.06 7.50 8.41
CA GLU A 48 -7.09 8.96 8.49
C GLU A 48 -6.38 9.60 7.30
N ASN A 49 -5.21 9.10 6.91
CA ASN A 49 -4.49 9.59 5.74
C ASN A 49 -5.24 9.30 4.43
N ALA A 50 -5.82 8.12 4.29
CA ALA A 50 -6.65 7.79 3.13
C ALA A 50 -7.85 8.76 3.02
N ILE A 51 -8.56 9.03 4.13
CA ILE A 51 -9.69 9.98 4.16
C ILE A 51 -9.24 11.39 3.79
N LYS A 52 -8.11 11.88 4.34
CA LYS A 52 -7.57 13.21 4.01
C LYS A 52 -7.30 13.35 2.52
N LYS A 53 -6.62 12.36 1.94
CA LYS A 53 -6.35 12.32 0.50
C LYS A 53 -7.63 12.32 -0.33
N ALA A 54 -8.60 11.47 0.02
CA ALA A 54 -9.85 11.36 -0.71
C ALA A 54 -10.63 12.69 -0.70
N LYS A 55 -10.75 13.33 0.45
CA LYS A 55 -11.42 14.64 0.59
C LYS A 55 -10.75 15.71 -0.26
N ALA A 56 -9.41 15.83 -0.17
CA ALA A 56 -8.67 16.83 -0.91
C ALA A 56 -8.86 16.69 -2.44
N TYR A 57 -8.83 15.47 -2.96
CA TYR A 57 -9.10 15.24 -4.38
C TYR A 57 -10.57 15.43 -4.77
N TYR A 58 -11.51 15.03 -3.91
CA TYR A 58 -12.92 15.22 -4.18
C TYR A 58 -13.30 16.70 -4.23
N GLU A 59 -12.77 17.52 -3.32
CA GLU A 59 -13.03 18.97 -3.28
C GLU A 59 -12.65 19.70 -4.57
N VAL A 60 -11.57 19.27 -5.24
CA VAL A 60 -11.13 19.90 -6.49
C VAL A 60 -11.72 19.28 -7.74
N THR A 61 -12.22 18.03 -7.68
CA THR A 61 -12.66 17.32 -8.89
C THR A 61 -14.16 17.07 -8.95
N HIS A 62 -14.80 16.93 -7.80
CA HIS A 62 -16.17 16.43 -7.65
C HIS A 62 -16.43 15.09 -8.37
N LEU A 63 -15.37 14.35 -8.66
CA LEU A 63 -15.44 12.98 -9.20
C LEU A 63 -15.47 11.98 -8.05
N PRO A 64 -16.02 10.78 -8.25
CA PRO A 64 -15.79 9.69 -7.32
C PRO A 64 -14.30 9.45 -7.17
N VAL A 65 -13.86 9.26 -5.93
CA VAL A 65 -12.44 9.12 -5.57
C VAL A 65 -12.21 7.82 -4.83
N ILE A 66 -11.10 7.17 -5.12
CA ILE A 66 -10.51 6.13 -4.25
C ILE A 66 -9.09 6.54 -3.87
N THR A 67 -8.76 6.42 -2.60
CA THR A 67 -7.41 6.64 -2.08
C THR A 67 -7.02 5.51 -1.15
N GLU A 68 -5.72 5.33 -0.97
CA GLU A 68 -5.17 4.34 -0.05
C GLU A 68 -3.93 4.89 0.66
N ASP A 69 -3.74 4.47 1.88
CA ASP A 69 -2.50 4.64 2.62
C ASP A 69 -2.13 3.33 3.29
N SER A 70 -0.84 3.04 3.44
CA SER A 70 -0.39 1.74 3.95
C SER A 70 0.65 1.89 5.04
N GLY A 71 0.52 1.07 6.07
CA GLY A 71 1.47 0.97 7.17
C GLY A 71 1.96 -0.46 7.36
N LEU A 72 3.24 -0.63 7.70
CA LEU A 72 3.86 -1.93 7.95
C LEU A 72 3.88 -2.25 9.44
N TYR A 73 3.52 -3.49 9.77
CA TYR A 73 3.59 -4.02 11.13
C TYR A 73 4.41 -5.33 11.12
N ILE A 74 5.29 -5.47 12.10
CA ILE A 74 6.24 -6.58 12.23
C ILE A 74 5.98 -7.26 13.57
N ASP A 75 5.52 -8.49 13.55
CA ASP A 75 4.94 -9.16 14.72
C ASP A 75 5.84 -9.20 15.95
N LYS A 76 7.15 -9.38 15.74
CA LYS A 76 8.11 -9.45 16.85
C LYS A 76 8.55 -8.09 17.39
N PHE A 77 8.26 -6.98 16.67
CA PHE A 77 8.66 -5.67 17.14
C PHE A 77 7.72 -5.17 18.24
N LYS A 78 8.27 -4.44 19.21
CA LYS A 78 7.45 -3.76 20.24
C LYS A 78 6.62 -2.66 19.60
N ASP A 79 5.50 -2.30 20.23
CA ASP A 79 4.60 -1.24 19.73
C ASP A 79 5.35 0.08 19.45
N SER A 80 6.30 0.46 20.33
CA SER A 80 7.10 1.69 20.15
C SER A 80 8.15 1.60 19.03
N GLU A 81 8.32 0.44 18.44
CA GLU A 81 9.32 0.15 17.40
C GLU A 81 8.67 -0.22 16.07
N GLN A 82 7.33 -0.23 16.03
CA GLN A 82 6.60 -0.53 14.80
C GLN A 82 6.83 0.57 13.75
N PRO A 83 7.10 0.19 12.50
CA PRO A 83 7.25 1.16 11.41
C PRO A 83 5.95 1.96 11.18
N GLY A 84 4.80 1.29 11.26
CA GLY A 84 3.51 1.91 10.98
C GLY A 84 3.51 2.64 9.64
N LEU A 85 3.10 3.90 9.66
CA LEU A 85 3.08 4.80 8.49
C LEU A 85 4.48 5.18 7.97
N TYR A 86 5.52 5.00 8.78
CA TYR A 86 6.83 5.61 8.56
C TYR A 86 7.90 4.59 8.11
N VAL A 87 7.54 3.65 7.24
CA VAL A 87 8.46 2.60 6.74
C VAL A 87 9.78 3.17 6.22
N LYS A 88 9.74 4.34 5.56
CA LYS A 88 10.92 5.01 5.00
C LYS A 88 11.50 6.09 5.91
N ARG A 89 10.80 6.49 6.97
CA ARG A 89 11.24 7.54 7.91
C ARG A 89 11.79 6.94 9.19
N VAL A 90 12.85 6.17 9.05
CA VAL A 90 13.43 5.42 10.16
C VAL A 90 14.09 6.35 11.18
N ASN A 91 13.75 6.17 12.46
CA ASN A 91 14.24 7.02 13.56
C ASN A 91 14.00 8.54 13.34
N GLY A 92 12.89 8.90 12.66
CA GLY A 92 12.54 10.29 12.37
C GLY A 92 13.40 10.95 11.28
N LYS A 93 14.22 10.19 10.55
CA LYS A 93 15.03 10.68 9.43
C LYS A 93 14.28 10.50 8.12
N GLU A 94 14.24 11.53 7.29
CA GLU A 94 13.54 11.52 5.99
C GLU A 94 14.47 11.32 4.78
N ASP A 95 15.77 11.64 4.93
CA ASP A 95 16.73 11.66 3.83
C ASP A 95 17.59 10.38 3.76
N LEU A 96 17.04 9.25 4.16
CA LEU A 96 17.77 7.99 4.11
C LEU A 96 17.70 7.36 2.72
N THR A 97 18.83 6.81 2.28
CA THR A 97 18.86 5.97 1.08
C THR A 97 18.15 4.66 1.32
N ASP A 98 17.62 4.03 0.26
CA ASP A 98 17.00 2.70 0.35
C ASP A 98 17.91 1.66 1.01
N LYS A 99 19.23 1.76 0.78
CA LYS A 99 20.21 0.89 1.42
C LYS A 99 20.31 1.10 2.93
N GLU A 100 20.27 2.34 3.40
CA GLU A 100 20.30 2.67 4.83
C GLU A 100 19.03 2.18 5.51
N ILE A 101 17.88 2.35 4.88
CA ILE A 101 16.59 1.84 5.37
C ILE A 101 16.63 0.31 5.45
N LEU A 102 17.07 -0.37 4.38
CA LEU A 102 17.18 -1.82 4.36
C LEU A 102 18.11 -2.35 5.46
N ASN A 103 19.29 -1.74 5.62
CA ASN A 103 20.24 -2.11 6.67
C ASN A 103 19.64 -1.94 8.07
N TYR A 104 18.91 -0.85 8.32
CA TYR A 104 18.23 -0.64 9.59
C TYR A 104 17.27 -1.80 9.93
N TYR A 105 16.44 -2.23 8.98
CA TYR A 105 15.51 -3.33 9.22
C TYR A 105 16.23 -4.66 9.42
N ILE A 106 17.32 -4.91 8.71
CA ILE A 106 18.16 -6.09 8.90
C ILE A 106 18.75 -6.10 10.30
N ASP A 107 19.37 -5.00 10.75
CA ASP A 107 19.96 -4.88 12.08
C ASP A 107 18.90 -5.05 13.18
N LYS A 108 17.73 -4.45 12.95
CA LYS A 108 16.61 -4.57 13.87
C LYS A 108 16.09 -6.01 13.94
N LEU A 109 15.88 -6.68 12.81
CA LEU A 109 15.47 -8.09 12.76
C LEU A 109 16.49 -9.01 13.42
N ASN A 110 17.79 -8.73 13.27
CA ASN A 110 18.83 -9.50 13.98
C ASN A 110 18.63 -9.47 15.49
N SER A 111 18.22 -8.35 16.06
CA SER A 111 17.94 -8.24 17.51
C SER A 111 16.69 -9.03 17.94
N TYR A 112 15.86 -9.47 16.99
CA TYR A 112 14.65 -10.27 17.19
C TYR A 112 14.76 -11.70 16.65
N GLY A 113 16.00 -12.21 16.43
CA GLY A 113 16.25 -13.59 16.01
C GLY A 113 16.28 -13.79 14.50
N GLY A 114 16.50 -12.71 13.73
CA GLY A 114 16.80 -12.75 12.29
C GLY A 114 15.61 -12.87 11.36
N SER A 115 14.40 -13.06 11.88
CA SER A 115 13.19 -13.08 11.05
C SER A 115 11.93 -12.79 11.85
N SER A 116 10.90 -12.26 11.19
CA SER A 116 9.57 -12.04 11.76
C SER A 116 8.50 -12.08 10.68
N LEU A 117 7.30 -12.54 11.00
CA LEU A 117 6.13 -12.23 10.18
C LEU A 117 5.90 -10.73 10.17
N ALA A 118 5.39 -10.26 9.04
CA ALA A 118 5.02 -8.89 8.82
C ALA A 118 3.78 -8.82 7.91
N HIS A 119 3.03 -7.74 8.01
CA HIS A 119 1.87 -7.50 7.18
C HIS A 119 1.64 -6.00 7.01
N TYR A 120 1.01 -5.63 5.90
CA TYR A 120 0.54 -4.28 5.69
C TYR A 120 -0.90 -4.14 6.15
N TYR A 121 -1.19 -3.03 6.82
CA TYR A 121 -2.52 -2.49 6.97
C TYR A 121 -2.69 -1.40 5.93
N THR A 122 -3.73 -1.50 5.12
CA THR A 122 -4.03 -0.51 4.09
C THR A 122 -5.39 0.10 4.36
N GLY A 123 -5.38 1.38 4.75
CA GLY A 123 -6.58 2.20 4.82
C GLY A 123 -7.03 2.55 3.42
N VAL A 124 -8.29 2.29 3.11
CA VAL A 124 -8.93 2.63 1.83
C VAL A 124 -10.06 3.60 2.11
N CYS A 125 -10.11 4.69 1.36
CA CYS A 125 -11.24 5.61 1.40
C CYS A 125 -11.84 5.76 0.00
N ILE A 126 -13.17 5.65 -0.06
CA ILE A 126 -13.96 5.87 -1.27
C ILE A 126 -14.93 7.03 -1.02
N ILE A 127 -14.97 7.98 -1.94
CA ILE A 127 -16.01 9.01 -1.98
C ILE A 127 -16.84 8.77 -3.23
N ASP A 128 -18.15 8.59 -3.05
CA ASP A 128 -19.09 8.34 -4.17
C ASP A 128 -19.45 9.61 -4.93
N THR A 129 -20.27 9.49 -5.99
CA THR A 129 -20.76 10.61 -6.81
C THR A 129 -21.59 11.63 -6.03
N ASN A 130 -22.12 11.27 -4.87
CA ASN A 130 -22.95 12.12 -4.02
C ASN A 130 -22.12 12.76 -2.89
N GLY A 131 -20.81 12.50 -2.82
CA GLY A 131 -19.94 13.00 -1.76
C GLY A 131 -20.02 12.19 -0.46
N ASN A 132 -20.67 11.03 -0.45
CA ASN A 132 -20.65 10.16 0.73
C ASN A 132 -19.28 9.50 0.88
N ILE A 133 -18.77 9.52 2.10
CA ILE A 133 -17.43 9.02 2.44
C ILE A 133 -17.57 7.65 3.08
N TYR A 134 -16.82 6.70 2.55
CA TYR A 134 -16.72 5.34 3.07
C TYR A 134 -15.25 5.01 3.28
N SER A 135 -14.91 4.45 4.43
CA SER A 135 -13.54 4.02 4.71
C SER A 135 -13.54 2.62 5.32
N ASP A 136 -12.45 1.92 5.08
CA ASP A 136 -12.21 0.59 5.63
C ASP A 136 -10.70 0.35 5.73
N THR A 137 -10.30 -0.61 6.55
CA THR A 137 -8.90 -1.04 6.66
C THR A 137 -8.77 -2.49 6.24
N ILE A 138 -7.94 -2.73 5.24
CA ILE A 138 -7.60 -4.05 4.73
C ILE A 138 -6.31 -4.52 5.40
N ILE A 139 -6.30 -5.77 5.88
CA ILE A 139 -5.08 -6.44 6.32
C ILE A 139 -4.60 -7.31 5.16
N GLU A 140 -3.40 -7.01 4.66
CA GLU A 140 -2.82 -7.74 3.54
C GLU A 140 -2.26 -9.10 3.99
N THR A 141 -2.08 -10.01 3.03
CA THR A 141 -1.51 -11.34 3.27
C THR A 141 -0.17 -11.23 3.99
N PRO A 142 0.03 -11.94 5.11
CA PRO A 142 1.29 -11.92 5.84
C PRO A 142 2.44 -12.48 5.00
N PHE A 143 3.62 -11.95 5.22
CA PHE A 143 4.88 -12.42 4.63
C PHE A 143 5.98 -12.48 5.70
N LEU A 144 7.09 -13.15 5.40
CA LEU A 144 8.21 -13.23 6.31
C LEU A 144 9.27 -12.18 5.92
N LEU A 145 9.67 -11.35 6.87
CA LEU A 145 10.90 -10.56 6.76
C LEU A 145 12.07 -11.35 7.31
N THR A 146 13.18 -11.37 6.60
CA THR A 146 14.40 -12.10 6.97
C THR A 146 15.62 -11.17 6.93
N THR A 147 16.72 -11.56 7.56
CA THR A 147 17.99 -10.83 7.46
C THR A 147 18.82 -11.23 6.24
N ASN A 148 18.40 -12.25 5.50
CA ASN A 148 19.08 -12.71 4.30
C ASN A 148 18.63 -11.86 3.11
N ILE A 149 19.54 -11.10 2.54
CA ILE A 149 19.27 -10.27 1.35
C ILE A 149 19.28 -11.19 0.12
N ARG A 150 18.16 -11.24 -0.60
CA ARG A 150 18.09 -11.91 -1.90
C ARG A 150 18.45 -10.93 -3.02
N ASN A 151 19.64 -11.14 -3.59
CA ASN A 151 20.21 -10.46 -4.76
C ASN A 151 19.97 -8.95 -4.93
N ASN A 152 21.03 -8.23 -5.25
CA ASN A 152 21.16 -6.80 -5.60
C ASN A 152 20.27 -6.32 -6.77
N THR A 153 19.09 -6.85 -6.96
CA THR A 153 18.18 -6.34 -7.97
C THR A 153 17.60 -5.02 -7.48
N SER A 154 17.73 -4.01 -8.32
CA SER A 154 17.18 -2.68 -8.09
C SER A 154 15.77 -2.75 -7.49
N ILE A 155 15.60 -2.08 -6.37
CA ILE A 155 14.36 -1.92 -5.62
C ILE A 155 13.35 -1.13 -6.49
N LYS A 156 12.69 -1.81 -7.41
CA LYS A 156 11.65 -1.18 -8.24
C LYS A 156 10.27 -1.17 -7.58
N GLY A 157 10.08 -1.95 -6.53
CA GLY A 157 8.79 -2.08 -5.84
C GLY A 157 8.81 -1.45 -4.45
N GLY A 158 9.54 -2.03 -3.53
CA GLY A 158 9.60 -1.58 -2.15
C GLY A 158 10.98 -1.80 -1.53
N VAL A 159 11.38 -0.91 -0.64
CA VAL A 159 12.70 -0.95 0.00
C VAL A 159 12.99 -2.26 0.74
N LEU A 160 11.95 -2.97 1.18
CA LEU A 160 12.06 -4.23 1.93
C LEU A 160 11.89 -5.48 1.06
N GLU A 161 11.56 -5.37 -0.23
CA GLU A 161 11.41 -6.54 -1.11
C GLU A 161 12.61 -7.50 -1.10
N PRO A 162 13.88 -7.00 -1.05
CA PRO A 162 15.05 -7.90 -1.01
C PRO A 162 15.11 -8.84 0.19
N ILE A 163 14.40 -8.52 1.28
CA ILE A 163 14.34 -9.32 2.50
C ILE A 163 12.94 -9.89 2.77
N SER A 164 12.00 -9.65 1.87
CA SER A 164 10.63 -10.17 1.97
C SER A 164 10.51 -11.53 1.32
N TYR A 165 9.90 -12.48 2.04
CA TYR A 165 9.72 -13.86 1.65
C TYR A 165 8.25 -14.24 1.68
N ASP A 166 7.76 -14.72 0.57
CA ASP A 166 6.39 -15.21 0.42
C ASP A 166 6.31 -16.65 0.92
N ILE A 167 5.50 -16.85 1.96
CA ILE A 167 5.39 -18.11 2.67
C ILE A 167 4.68 -19.16 1.79
N ASP A 168 3.66 -18.73 1.03
CA ASP A 168 2.84 -19.64 0.24
C ASP A 168 3.59 -20.18 -0.98
N SER A 169 4.31 -19.33 -1.70
CA SER A 169 5.14 -19.74 -2.83
C SER A 169 6.51 -20.29 -2.42
N ASN A 170 6.90 -20.14 -1.15
CA ASN A 170 8.22 -20.52 -0.62
C ASN A 170 9.37 -19.84 -1.39
N LYS A 171 9.22 -18.54 -1.71
CA LYS A 171 10.16 -17.74 -2.49
C LYS A 171 10.33 -16.33 -1.96
N TYR A 172 11.48 -15.70 -2.24
CA TYR A 172 11.59 -14.26 -2.06
C TYR A 172 10.68 -13.52 -3.03
N PHE A 173 10.20 -12.34 -2.63
CA PHE A 173 9.27 -11.53 -3.45
C PHE A 173 9.77 -11.31 -4.88
N ASN A 174 11.08 -11.08 -5.03
CA ASN A 174 11.70 -10.84 -6.33
C ASN A 174 11.86 -12.11 -7.19
N ASP A 175 11.70 -13.31 -6.62
CA ASP A 175 11.84 -14.60 -7.32
C ASP A 175 10.46 -15.17 -7.76
N ARG A 176 9.36 -14.51 -7.39
CA ARG A 176 8.01 -14.98 -7.73
C ARG A 176 7.71 -14.78 -9.20
N THR A 177 7.06 -15.77 -9.79
CA THR A 177 6.42 -15.63 -11.11
C THR A 177 5.21 -14.70 -11.05
N GLU A 178 4.74 -14.24 -12.21
CA GLU A 178 3.53 -13.41 -12.26
C GLU A 178 2.28 -14.16 -11.76
N GLU A 179 2.22 -15.47 -11.91
CA GLU A 179 1.15 -16.32 -11.41
C GLU A 179 1.18 -16.39 -9.87
N GLU A 180 2.36 -16.57 -9.28
CA GLU A 180 2.55 -16.59 -7.82
C GLU A 180 2.21 -15.22 -7.20
N LYS A 181 2.61 -14.13 -7.84
CA LYS A 181 2.21 -12.78 -7.42
C LYS A 181 0.69 -12.60 -7.44
N LYS A 182 0.03 -13.02 -8.52
CA LYS A 182 -1.44 -12.95 -8.62
C LYS A 182 -2.13 -13.78 -7.54
N LEU A 183 -1.58 -14.96 -7.22
CA LEU A 183 -2.13 -15.80 -6.17
C LEU A 183 -2.01 -15.13 -4.79
N HIS A 184 -0.84 -14.60 -4.48
CA HIS A 184 -0.57 -13.90 -3.23
C HIS A 184 -1.51 -12.69 -3.02
N TYR A 185 -1.77 -11.90 -4.07
CA TYR A 185 -2.64 -10.72 -3.97
C TYR A 185 -4.12 -11.01 -4.23
N LYS A 186 -4.53 -12.26 -4.47
CA LYS A 186 -5.89 -12.60 -4.84
C LYS A 186 -6.94 -12.15 -3.81
N ASP A 187 -6.66 -12.38 -2.54
CA ASP A 187 -7.60 -12.01 -1.48
C ASP A 187 -7.69 -10.49 -1.31
N LEU A 188 -6.56 -9.80 -1.40
CA LEU A 188 -6.50 -8.34 -1.41
C LEU A 188 -7.32 -7.77 -2.59
N ASP A 189 -7.13 -8.31 -3.79
CA ASP A 189 -7.87 -7.87 -4.98
C ASP A 189 -9.38 -8.08 -4.84
N ASN A 190 -9.79 -9.19 -4.24
CA ASN A 190 -11.21 -9.47 -3.95
C ASN A 190 -11.78 -8.49 -2.92
N GLN A 191 -11.04 -8.12 -1.89
CA GLN A 191 -11.45 -7.13 -0.90
C GLN A 191 -11.66 -5.77 -1.56
N TYR A 192 -10.73 -5.28 -2.40
CA TYR A 192 -10.90 -4.04 -3.14
C TYR A 192 -12.12 -4.07 -4.07
N LYS A 193 -12.31 -5.16 -4.84
CA LYS A 193 -13.48 -5.32 -5.71
C LYS A 193 -14.79 -5.27 -4.92
N SER A 194 -14.81 -5.92 -3.76
CA SER A 194 -15.99 -5.93 -2.87
C SER A 194 -16.33 -4.52 -2.35
N LEU A 195 -15.33 -3.79 -1.85
CA LEU A 195 -15.53 -2.41 -1.38
C LEU A 195 -16.04 -1.49 -2.48
N ILE A 196 -15.46 -1.57 -3.67
CA ILE A 196 -15.85 -0.75 -4.81
C ILE A 196 -17.26 -1.08 -5.26
N LYS A 197 -17.64 -2.36 -5.37
CA LYS A 197 -19.00 -2.77 -5.71
C LYS A 197 -20.01 -2.27 -4.68
N LYS A 198 -19.72 -2.48 -3.40
CA LYS A 198 -20.58 -2.08 -2.29
C LYS A 198 -20.87 -0.58 -2.27
N TYR A 199 -19.86 0.25 -2.52
CA TYR A 199 -19.98 1.69 -2.32
C TYR A 199 -20.22 2.49 -3.60
N LEU A 200 -19.76 2.02 -4.75
CA LEU A 200 -19.93 2.74 -6.01
C LEU A 200 -21.03 2.17 -6.90
N PHE A 201 -21.33 0.87 -6.81
CA PHE A 201 -22.38 0.25 -7.63
C PHE A 201 -23.66 -0.04 -6.82
N LYS A 202 -23.59 0.07 -5.48
CA LYS A 202 -24.73 -0.17 -4.56
C LYS A 202 -25.36 -1.56 -4.73
N GLU A 203 -24.50 -2.56 -4.98
CA GLU A 203 -24.87 -3.98 -5.01
C GLU A 203 -24.83 -4.61 -3.60
#